data_29743378a586cd0e375032302f59f82d
#
_entry.id   29743378a586cd0e375032302f59f82d
#
_cell.length_a   1.000
_cell.length_b   1.000
_cell.length_c   1.000
_cell.angle_alpha   90.00
_cell.angle_beta   90.00
_cell.angle_gamma   90.00
#
_symmetry.space_group_name_H-M   'P 1'
#
loop_
_entity.id
_entity.type
_entity.pdbx_description
1 polymer ?
#
loop_
_entity_poly.entity_id
_entity_poly.type
_entity_poly.pdbx_seq_one_letter_code
_entity_poly.pdbx_strand_id
1 'polypeptide(L)'
;MKAKEHVQNILNFVGMGHSVGIHTNSDVNVRILAEELKVVRVLVNQAHTFGNGGSFTNGLNFTLSMGCGTWAGNSISENLNYRHFINITHLVHEVEEDKPSEDELFGQYWQKYGK
;
A
#
# COMPACT_ATOMS: atom_id res chain seq x y z
N MET A 1 -7.38 -19.44 -0.93
CA MET A 1 -8.67 -18.83 -1.40
C MET A 1 -8.66 -18.84 -2.91
N LYS A 2 -9.58 -19.56 -3.57
CA LYS A 2 -9.63 -19.70 -5.05
C LYS A 2 -9.67 -18.36 -5.80
N ALA A 3 -10.40 -17.37 -5.26
CA ALA A 3 -10.47 -16.04 -5.86
C ALA A 3 -9.10 -15.36 -5.97
N LYS A 4 -8.24 -15.47 -4.95
CA LYS A 4 -6.89 -14.93 -4.96
C LYS A 4 -6.05 -15.50 -6.11
N GLU A 5 -6.12 -16.82 -6.32
CA GLU A 5 -5.38 -17.48 -7.39
C GLU A 5 -5.81 -16.99 -8.77
N HIS A 6 -7.12 -16.79 -8.98
CA HIS A 6 -7.62 -16.22 -10.22
C HIS A 6 -7.15 -14.78 -10.43
N VAL A 7 -7.21 -13.94 -9.39
CA VAL A 7 -6.70 -12.56 -9.46
C VAL A 7 -5.20 -12.56 -9.76
N GLN A 8 -4.40 -13.40 -9.11
CA GLN A 8 -2.97 -13.51 -9.37
C GLN A 8 -2.68 -13.92 -10.82
N ASN A 9 -3.43 -14.86 -11.37
CA ASN A 9 -3.27 -15.27 -12.76
C ASN A 9 -3.63 -14.13 -13.73
N ILE A 10 -4.67 -13.36 -13.44
CA ILE A 10 -5.03 -12.18 -14.22
C ILE A 10 -3.91 -11.13 -14.15
N LEU A 11 -3.41 -10.82 -12.96
CA LEU A 11 -2.31 -9.87 -12.78
C LEU A 11 -1.03 -10.30 -13.52
N ASN A 12 -0.72 -11.59 -13.52
CA ASN A 12 0.43 -12.12 -14.26
C ASN A 12 0.27 -11.98 -15.78
N PHE A 13 -0.97 -11.99 -16.28
CA PHE A 13 -1.27 -11.88 -17.71
C PHE A 13 -1.40 -10.43 -18.18
N VAL A 14 -2.13 -9.57 -17.43
CA VAL A 14 -2.43 -8.19 -17.85
C VAL A 14 -1.45 -7.15 -17.30
N GLY A 15 -0.62 -7.52 -16.32
CA GLY A 15 0.30 -6.63 -15.61
C GLY A 15 -0.11 -6.37 -14.18
N MET A 16 0.91 -6.15 -13.33
CA MET A 16 0.77 -5.90 -11.90
C MET A 16 0.73 -4.40 -11.60
N GLY A 17 0.39 -4.06 -10.36
CA GLY A 17 0.57 -2.73 -9.79
C GLY A 17 -0.69 -1.89 -9.69
N HIS A 18 -1.74 -2.13 -10.46
CA HIS A 18 -2.91 -1.27 -10.45
C HIS A 18 -3.74 -1.42 -9.15
N SER A 19 -4.90 -1.99 -9.18
CA SER A 19 -5.82 -2.10 -8.05
C SER A 19 -6.72 -3.31 -8.16
N VAL A 20 -7.23 -3.78 -7.03
CA VAL A 20 -8.24 -4.82 -6.94
C VAL A 20 -9.38 -4.39 -6.04
N GLY A 21 -10.61 -4.75 -6.37
CA GLY A 21 -11.79 -4.56 -5.52
C GLY A 21 -12.24 -5.88 -4.90
N ILE A 22 -12.69 -5.82 -3.66
CA ILE A 22 -13.31 -6.95 -2.96
C ILE A 22 -14.57 -6.51 -2.22
N HIS A 23 -15.63 -7.29 -2.35
CA HIS A 23 -16.84 -7.16 -1.54
C HIS A 23 -16.90 -8.33 -0.57
N THR A 24 -16.70 -8.04 0.71
CA THR A 24 -16.63 -9.06 1.78
C THR A 24 -16.85 -8.45 3.16
N ASN A 25 -17.30 -9.26 4.11
CA ASN A 25 -17.34 -8.95 5.53
C ASN A 25 -16.18 -9.61 6.30
N SER A 26 -15.22 -10.22 5.60
CA SER A 26 -14.10 -10.93 6.21
C SER A 26 -12.81 -10.10 6.11
N ASP A 27 -12.38 -9.51 7.22
CA ASP A 27 -11.11 -8.78 7.31
C ASP A 27 -9.90 -9.68 7.02
N VAL A 28 -10.00 -10.97 7.32
CA VAL A 28 -8.94 -11.95 6.99
C VAL A 28 -8.73 -12.02 5.48
N ASN A 29 -9.82 -12.08 4.70
CA ASN A 29 -9.71 -12.10 3.25
C ASN A 29 -9.15 -10.80 2.68
N VAL A 30 -9.51 -9.65 3.27
CA VAL A 30 -8.97 -8.34 2.89
C VAL A 30 -7.45 -8.30 3.11
N ARG A 31 -6.98 -8.71 4.30
CA ARG A 31 -5.56 -8.74 4.65
C ARG A 31 -4.76 -9.65 3.72
N ILE A 32 -5.25 -10.86 3.45
CA ILE A 32 -4.60 -11.80 2.52
C ILE A 32 -4.40 -11.17 1.13
N LEU A 33 -5.42 -10.47 0.61
CA LEU A 33 -5.28 -9.80 -0.69
C LEU A 33 -4.28 -8.64 -0.63
N ALA A 34 -4.29 -7.85 0.43
CA ALA A 34 -3.39 -6.71 0.59
C ALA A 34 -1.91 -7.14 0.75
N GLU A 35 -1.66 -8.25 1.40
CA GLU A 35 -0.31 -8.75 1.68
C GLU A 35 0.30 -9.54 0.52
N GLU A 36 -0.54 -10.26 -0.24
CA GLU A 36 -0.04 -11.22 -1.22
C GLU A 36 -0.16 -10.76 -2.68
N LEU A 37 -1.04 -9.81 -2.99
CA LEU A 37 -1.19 -9.32 -4.37
C LEU A 37 -0.28 -8.10 -4.63
N LYS A 38 0.36 -8.09 -5.78
CA LYS A 38 1.20 -6.97 -6.24
C LYS A 38 0.33 -5.88 -6.88
N VAL A 39 -0.45 -5.20 -6.04
CA VAL A 39 -1.30 -4.07 -6.42
C VAL A 39 -1.14 -2.94 -5.40
N VAL A 40 -1.23 -1.70 -5.85
CA VAL A 40 -1.08 -0.54 -4.96
C VAL A 40 -2.35 -0.22 -4.17
N ARG A 41 -3.48 -0.83 -4.50
CA ARG A 41 -4.76 -0.63 -3.77
C ARG A 41 -5.59 -1.89 -3.73
N VAL A 42 -6.15 -2.14 -2.55
CA VAL A 42 -7.26 -3.07 -2.34
C VAL A 42 -8.46 -2.25 -1.89
N LEU A 43 -9.46 -2.15 -2.75
CA LEU A 43 -10.69 -1.39 -2.48
C LEU A 43 -11.75 -2.32 -1.87
N VAL A 44 -12.18 -2.02 -0.67
CA VAL A 44 -13.09 -2.89 0.11
C VAL A 44 -14.48 -2.29 0.13
N ASN A 45 -15.48 -3.07 -0.30
CA ASN A 45 -16.91 -2.75 -0.22
C ASN A 45 -17.30 -1.40 -0.83
N GLN A 46 -16.67 -1.00 -1.92
CA GLN A 46 -16.96 0.25 -2.62
C GLN A 46 -16.89 0.08 -4.13
N ALA A 47 -17.52 0.97 -4.87
CA ALA A 47 -17.45 0.98 -6.32
C ALA A 47 -16.01 1.28 -6.78
N HIS A 48 -15.43 0.39 -7.60
CA HIS A 48 -14.01 0.40 -7.94
C HIS A 48 -13.56 1.72 -8.58
N THR A 49 -14.28 2.19 -9.59
CA THR A 49 -13.94 3.42 -10.33
C THR A 49 -13.90 4.63 -9.42
N PHE A 50 -14.95 4.84 -8.62
CA PHE A 50 -15.03 5.98 -7.71
C PHE A 50 -14.06 5.85 -6.54
N GLY A 51 -13.93 4.64 -5.97
CA GLY A 51 -13.02 4.39 -4.87
C GLY A 51 -11.56 4.64 -5.25
N ASN A 52 -11.16 4.26 -6.45
CA ASN A 52 -9.79 4.36 -6.92
C ASN A 52 -9.36 5.82 -7.18
N GLY A 53 -10.27 6.65 -7.69
CA GLY A 53 -10.03 8.07 -7.94
C GLY A 53 -10.09 8.97 -6.70
N GLY A 54 -10.32 8.39 -5.53
CA GLY A 54 -10.56 9.14 -4.30
C GLY A 54 -12.03 9.48 -4.08
N SER A 55 -12.45 9.50 -2.83
CA SER A 55 -13.81 9.89 -2.45
C SER A 55 -13.82 10.47 -1.03
N PHE A 56 -14.90 11.15 -0.68
CA PHE A 56 -15.09 11.66 0.69
C PHE A 56 -15.21 10.55 1.75
N THR A 57 -15.36 9.31 1.33
CA THR A 57 -15.58 8.15 2.20
C THR A 57 -14.40 7.18 2.30
N ASN A 58 -13.27 7.43 1.61
CA ASN A 58 -12.13 6.52 1.65
C ASN A 58 -10.77 7.16 1.94
N GLY A 59 -10.69 8.46 2.06
CA GLY A 59 -9.47 9.18 2.43
C GLY A 59 -8.36 9.24 1.38
N LEU A 60 -8.54 8.67 0.19
CA LEU A 60 -7.60 8.84 -0.92
C LEU A 60 -7.73 10.26 -1.52
N ASN A 61 -6.62 10.83 -1.95
CA ASN A 61 -6.64 12.09 -2.68
C ASN A 61 -7.45 11.96 -3.98
N PHE A 62 -8.25 12.97 -4.29
CA PHE A 62 -8.97 13.03 -5.56
C PHE A 62 -8.01 13.18 -6.72
N THR A 63 -8.12 12.30 -7.72
CA THR A 63 -7.32 12.35 -8.94
C THR A 63 -7.95 11.54 -10.07
N LEU A 64 -7.61 11.90 -11.29
CA LEU A 64 -7.82 11.05 -12.47
C LEU A 64 -6.57 10.23 -12.84
N SER A 65 -5.44 10.48 -12.15
CA SER A 65 -4.17 9.82 -12.41
C SER A 65 -3.58 9.25 -11.14
N MET A 66 -3.10 8.01 -11.22
CA MET A 66 -2.48 7.31 -10.10
C MET A 66 -1.22 6.58 -10.55
N GLY A 67 -0.26 6.48 -9.65
CA GLY A 67 0.88 5.60 -9.82
C GLY A 67 0.53 4.17 -9.45
N CYS A 68 1.13 3.22 -10.15
CA CYS A 68 0.97 1.78 -9.91
C CYS A 68 2.19 1.14 -9.24
N GLY A 69 3.09 1.95 -8.68
CA GLY A 69 4.27 1.52 -7.96
C GLY A 69 5.34 0.84 -8.84
N THR A 70 6.37 0.36 -8.19
CA THR A 70 7.49 -0.32 -8.86
C THR A 70 7.08 -1.61 -9.58
N TRP A 71 5.99 -2.25 -9.15
CA TRP A 71 5.45 -3.42 -9.85
C TRP A 71 5.05 -3.15 -11.29
N ALA A 72 4.64 -1.91 -11.59
CA ALA A 72 4.31 -1.45 -12.94
C ALA A 72 5.38 -0.52 -13.54
N GLY A 73 6.56 -0.42 -12.92
CA GLY A 73 7.63 0.47 -13.37
C GLY A 73 7.37 1.95 -13.14
N ASN A 74 6.47 2.29 -12.21
CA ASN A 74 6.16 3.67 -11.87
C ASN A 74 6.98 4.15 -10.67
N SER A 75 7.28 5.45 -10.63
CA SER A 75 8.02 6.10 -9.53
C SER A 75 7.16 6.33 -8.28
N ILE A 76 5.84 6.30 -8.41
CA ILE A 76 4.89 6.53 -7.33
C ILE A 76 3.85 5.41 -7.26
N SER A 77 3.27 5.21 -6.08
CA SER A 77 2.25 4.18 -5.80
C SER A 77 0.94 4.75 -5.25
N GLU A 78 0.72 6.03 -5.40
CA GLU A 78 -0.43 6.73 -4.83
C GLU A 78 -1.15 7.62 -5.85
N ASN A 79 -2.26 8.21 -5.43
CA ASN A 79 -3.01 9.17 -6.25
C ASN A 79 -2.18 10.44 -6.41
N LEU A 80 -2.02 10.89 -7.66
CA LEU A 80 -1.28 12.11 -7.97
C LEU A 80 -1.92 13.32 -7.30
N ASN A 81 -1.10 14.12 -6.63
CA ASN A 81 -1.47 15.39 -6.03
C ASN A 81 -0.33 16.41 -6.19
N TYR A 82 -0.53 17.61 -5.71
CA TYR A 82 0.42 18.73 -5.88
C TYR A 82 1.83 18.41 -5.34
N ARG A 83 1.96 17.56 -4.32
CA ARG A 83 3.26 17.20 -3.71
C ARG A 83 4.20 16.51 -4.66
N HIS A 84 3.68 15.84 -5.68
CA HIS A 84 4.48 15.16 -6.71
C HIS A 84 5.09 16.13 -7.72
N PHE A 85 4.68 17.40 -7.72
CA PHE A 85 5.07 18.43 -8.70
C PHE A 85 5.87 19.56 -8.10
N ILE A 86 6.11 19.55 -6.79
CA ILE A 86 6.87 20.58 -6.08
C ILE A 86 8.16 20.01 -5.50
N ASN A 87 9.16 20.88 -5.38
CA ASN A 87 10.36 20.59 -4.58
C ASN A 87 10.10 21.00 -3.13
N ILE A 88 10.48 20.17 -2.19
CA ILE A 88 10.34 20.42 -0.76
C ILE A 88 11.73 20.61 -0.16
N THR A 89 11.93 21.75 0.50
CA THR A 89 13.12 22.01 1.29
C THR A 89 12.81 21.70 2.74
N HIS A 90 13.58 20.81 3.34
CA HIS A 90 13.46 20.45 4.75
C HIS A 90 14.41 21.31 5.59
N LEU A 91 13.86 22.07 6.55
CA LEU A 91 14.63 22.69 7.61
C LEU A 91 14.71 21.71 8.78
N VAL A 92 15.91 21.25 9.08
CA VAL A 92 16.13 20.21 10.10
C VAL A 92 16.89 20.81 11.26
N HIS A 93 16.32 20.70 12.47
CA HIS A 93 16.99 21.04 13.72
C HIS A 93 17.40 19.77 14.44
N GLU A 94 18.50 19.86 15.19
CA GLU A 94 18.88 18.82 16.14
C GLU A 94 17.81 18.73 17.25
N VAL A 95 17.49 17.51 17.64
CA VAL A 95 16.59 17.18 18.74
C VAL A 95 17.33 16.27 19.73
N GLU A 96 16.83 16.14 20.96
CA GLU A 96 17.36 15.16 21.90
C GLU A 96 17.33 13.75 21.31
N GLU A 97 18.38 12.97 21.63
CA GLU A 97 18.50 11.61 21.10
C GLU A 97 17.39 10.71 21.69
N ASP A 98 16.53 10.21 20.83
CA ASP A 98 15.50 9.19 21.14
C ASP A 98 15.86 7.87 20.44
N LYS A 99 16.99 7.30 20.90
CA LYS A 99 17.49 6.05 20.33
C LYS A 99 16.92 4.86 21.07
N PRO A 100 16.13 4.00 20.40
CA PRO A 100 15.65 2.77 21.02
C PRO A 100 16.81 1.85 21.40
N SER A 101 16.67 1.13 22.49
CA SER A 101 17.66 0.13 22.91
C SER A 101 17.69 -1.06 21.93
N GLU A 102 18.81 -1.76 21.90
CA GLU A 102 18.91 -2.97 21.08
C GLU A 102 17.86 -4.04 21.47
N ASP A 103 17.53 -4.12 22.77
CA ASP A 103 16.51 -5.05 23.26
C ASP A 103 15.10 -4.69 22.75
N GLU A 104 14.78 -3.40 22.66
CA GLU A 104 13.52 -2.96 22.05
C GLU A 104 13.44 -3.29 20.56
N LEU A 105 14.56 -3.15 19.83
CA LEU A 105 14.62 -3.42 18.40
C LEU A 105 14.69 -4.91 18.07
N PHE A 106 15.51 -5.65 18.79
CA PHE A 106 15.87 -7.02 18.42
C PHE A 106 15.50 -8.07 19.46
N GLY A 107 14.97 -7.70 20.62
CA GLY A 107 14.70 -8.61 21.72
C GLY A 107 13.81 -9.80 21.33
N GLN A 108 12.75 -9.57 20.58
CA GLN A 108 11.87 -10.65 20.09
C GLN A 108 12.59 -11.60 19.10
N TYR A 109 13.47 -11.03 18.28
CA TYR A 109 14.27 -11.83 17.35
C TYR A 109 15.28 -12.69 18.12
N TRP A 110 15.99 -12.11 19.09
CA TRP A 110 16.97 -12.83 19.91
C TRP A 110 16.36 -13.91 20.81
N GLN A 111 15.14 -13.68 21.33
CA GLN A 111 14.42 -14.71 22.08
C GLN A 111 14.11 -15.93 21.20
N LYS A 112 13.88 -15.74 19.91
CA LYS A 112 13.51 -16.81 18.99
C LYS A 112 14.72 -17.50 18.36
N TYR A 113 15.78 -16.77 18.07
CA TYR A 113 16.92 -17.25 17.26
C TYR A 113 18.27 -17.18 17.97
N GLY A 114 18.32 -16.65 19.17
CA GLY A 114 19.56 -16.38 19.90
C GLY A 114 20.20 -15.02 19.54
N LYS A 115 21.06 -14.50 20.43
CA LYS A 115 21.82 -13.28 20.21
C LYS A 115 23.13 -13.58 19.50
#